data_265f5e31ae799bc095449f11fd1eaaf4
#
_entry.id   265f5e31ae799bc095449f11fd1eaaf4
#
_cell.length_a   1.000
_cell.length_b   1.000
_cell.length_c   1.000
_cell.angle_alpha   90.00
_cell.angle_beta   90.00
_cell.angle_gamma   90.00
#
_symmetry.space_group_name_H-M   'P 1'
#
loop_
_entity.id
_entity.type
_entity.pdbx_description
1 polymer ?
#
loop_
_entity_poly.entity_id
_entity_poly.type
_entity_poly.pdbx_seq_one_letter_code
_entity_poly.pdbx_strand_id
1 'polypeptide(L)'
;MLTTRLVAVALIASLPISTAMAQEQGIHGTWWTKGKKGRVEIVDCAPPAKGVCGKIVWISQPNDAKGRPQTDRANGNPSLRSRPIVGLQLFEGWRENGPRKWRGTIYDPDRGSNFNVNISLAGDKLVVTGCIVWGCESETWIRYRDQ
;
A
#
# COMPACT_ATOMS: atom_id res chain seq x y z
N MET A 1 -27.45 -22.68 73.34
CA MET A 1 -27.93 -22.11 72.05
C MET A 1 -26.75 -21.50 71.33
N LEU A 2 -26.17 -22.27 70.36
CA LEU A 2 -25.05 -21.81 69.55
C LEU A 2 -25.63 -21.26 68.22
N THR A 3 -25.44 -19.97 67.97
CA THR A 3 -25.78 -19.34 66.70
C THR A 3 -24.60 -19.34 65.77
N THR A 4 -24.63 -20.25 64.79
CA THR A 4 -23.61 -20.31 63.71
C THR A 4 -23.87 -19.19 62.70
N ARG A 5 -22.93 -18.24 62.60
CA ARG A 5 -22.95 -17.23 61.52
C ARG A 5 -22.26 -17.77 60.27
N LEU A 6 -23.02 -17.93 59.20
CA LEU A 6 -22.49 -18.23 57.85
C LEU A 6 -21.87 -16.97 57.25
N VAL A 7 -20.56 -16.98 56.98
CA VAL A 7 -19.86 -15.93 56.24
C VAL A 7 -19.88 -16.34 54.78
N ALA A 8 -20.61 -15.60 53.97
CA ALA A 8 -20.60 -15.78 52.52
C ALA A 8 -19.37 -15.08 51.93
N VAL A 9 -18.44 -15.86 51.43
CA VAL A 9 -17.29 -15.34 50.67
C VAL A 9 -17.69 -15.14 49.20
N ALA A 10 -17.83 -13.89 48.79
CA ALA A 10 -18.08 -13.55 47.40
C ALA A 10 -16.75 -13.66 46.59
N LEU A 11 -16.63 -14.65 45.71
CA LEU A 11 -15.55 -14.74 44.74
C LEU A 11 -15.81 -13.71 43.63
N ILE A 12 -14.97 -12.67 43.60
CA ILE A 12 -14.93 -11.72 42.50
C ILE A 12 -14.06 -12.33 41.38
N ALA A 13 -14.68 -12.86 40.35
CA ALA A 13 -13.99 -13.32 39.15
C ALA A 13 -13.52 -12.12 38.33
N SER A 14 -12.22 -11.80 38.40
CA SER A 14 -11.60 -10.80 37.53
C SER A 14 -11.39 -11.39 36.14
N LEU A 15 -12.21 -10.94 35.16
CA LEU A 15 -12.02 -11.25 33.75
C LEU A 15 -10.78 -10.51 33.23
N PRO A 16 -9.82 -11.19 32.57
CA PRO A 16 -8.71 -10.51 31.94
C PRO A 16 -9.24 -9.70 30.74
N ILE A 17 -9.07 -8.38 30.80
CA ILE A 17 -9.30 -7.50 29.64
C ILE A 17 -8.14 -7.73 28.68
N SER A 18 -8.36 -8.59 27.68
CA SER A 18 -7.44 -8.73 26.56
C SER A 18 -7.49 -7.46 25.74
N THR A 19 -6.56 -6.54 25.94
CA THR A 19 -6.32 -5.43 25.04
C THR A 19 -5.74 -6.02 23.75
N ALA A 20 -6.59 -6.22 22.74
CA ALA A 20 -6.14 -6.50 21.40
C ALA A 20 -5.31 -5.31 20.92
N MET A 21 -3.98 -5.43 20.98
CA MET A 21 -3.07 -4.50 20.33
C MET A 21 -3.39 -4.58 18.84
N ALA A 22 -4.00 -3.52 18.31
CA ALA A 22 -4.16 -3.37 16.86
C ALA A 22 -2.75 -3.38 16.27
N GLN A 23 -2.39 -4.46 15.61
CA GLN A 23 -1.09 -4.61 14.98
C GLN A 23 -1.00 -3.53 13.89
N GLU A 24 -0.09 -2.59 14.07
CA GLU A 24 0.09 -1.47 13.16
C GLU A 24 0.49 -2.01 11.80
N GLN A 25 -0.44 -1.98 10.85
CA GLN A 25 -0.21 -2.55 9.52
C GLN A 25 0.89 -1.76 8.81
N GLY A 26 1.93 -2.47 8.35
CA GLY A 26 3.02 -1.90 7.56
C GLY A 26 2.57 -1.42 6.16
N ILE A 27 3.54 -1.14 5.30
CA ILE A 27 3.28 -0.70 3.91
C ILE A 27 2.70 -1.79 3.01
N HIS A 28 2.88 -3.06 3.37
CA HIS A 28 2.44 -4.21 2.56
C HIS A 28 0.92 -4.28 2.40
N GLY A 29 0.50 -4.87 1.31
CA GLY A 29 -0.91 -5.05 0.94
C GLY A 29 -1.31 -4.28 -0.30
N THR A 30 -2.62 -4.17 -0.52
CA THR A 30 -3.18 -3.52 -1.72
C THR A 30 -3.64 -2.11 -1.39
N TRP A 31 -3.41 -1.21 -2.34
CA TRP A 31 -3.68 0.20 -2.18
C TRP A 31 -4.46 0.76 -3.37
N TRP A 32 -5.50 1.52 -3.11
CA TRP A 32 -6.15 2.35 -4.10
C TRP A 32 -5.26 3.55 -4.45
N THR A 33 -4.98 3.77 -5.73
CA THR A 33 -4.36 5.00 -6.20
C THR A 33 -5.34 6.17 -6.18
N LYS A 34 -4.86 7.37 -6.39
CA LYS A 34 -5.66 8.61 -6.43
C LYS A 34 -6.91 8.44 -7.30
N GLY A 35 -8.07 8.81 -6.75
CA GLY A 35 -9.36 8.71 -7.44
C GLY A 35 -9.83 7.28 -7.71
N LYS A 36 -9.24 6.28 -7.05
CA LYS A 36 -9.54 4.85 -7.23
C LYS A 36 -9.41 4.38 -8.69
N LYS A 37 -8.48 4.98 -9.42
CA LYS A 37 -8.23 4.63 -10.84
C LYS A 37 -7.47 3.32 -10.99
N GLY A 38 -6.67 2.93 -10.01
CA GLY A 38 -5.91 1.68 -9.99
C GLY A 38 -5.78 1.09 -8.60
N ARG A 39 -5.37 -0.17 -8.54
CA ARG A 39 -4.91 -0.84 -7.33
C ARG A 39 -3.49 -1.31 -7.51
N VAL A 40 -2.66 -1.02 -6.53
CA VAL A 40 -1.26 -1.43 -6.47
C VAL A 40 -1.07 -2.38 -5.30
N GLU A 41 -0.51 -3.55 -5.56
CA GLU A 41 -0.10 -4.49 -4.54
C GLU A 41 1.35 -4.23 -4.18
N ILE A 42 1.63 -4.06 -2.88
CA ILE A 42 2.97 -3.85 -2.33
C ILE A 42 3.37 -5.09 -1.53
N VAL A 43 4.50 -5.68 -1.90
CA VAL A 43 5.08 -6.86 -1.28
C VAL A 43 6.60 -6.68 -1.12
N ASP A 44 7.24 -7.56 -0.37
CA ASP A 44 8.71 -7.62 -0.38
C ASP A 44 9.20 -8.01 -1.78
N CYS A 45 10.28 -7.38 -2.21
CA CYS A 45 10.89 -7.76 -3.49
C CYS A 45 11.43 -9.18 -3.43
N ALA A 46 11.24 -9.92 -4.52
CA ALA A 46 11.87 -11.22 -4.69
C ALA A 46 13.40 -11.09 -4.77
N PRO A 47 14.18 -11.98 -4.15
CA PRO A 47 15.64 -12.00 -4.29
C PRO A 47 16.07 -12.05 -5.78
N PRO A 48 17.18 -11.38 -6.14
CA PRO A 48 18.15 -10.69 -5.30
C PRO A 48 17.77 -9.25 -4.90
N ALA A 49 16.66 -8.72 -5.38
CA ALA A 49 16.20 -7.37 -5.02
C ALA A 49 15.87 -7.28 -3.53
N LYS A 50 16.04 -6.10 -2.95
CA LYS A 50 15.75 -5.81 -1.54
C LYS A 50 14.77 -4.66 -1.42
N GLY A 51 14.07 -4.57 -0.28
CA GLY A 51 13.06 -3.56 -0.03
C GLY A 51 11.69 -4.00 -0.53
N VAL A 52 10.79 -3.06 -0.78
CA VAL A 52 9.44 -3.37 -1.23
C VAL A 52 9.25 -3.06 -2.72
N CYS A 53 8.44 -3.88 -3.34
CA CYS A 53 8.08 -3.85 -4.75
C CYS A 53 6.58 -3.63 -4.90
N GLY A 54 6.16 -2.95 -5.95
CA GLY A 54 4.75 -2.71 -6.21
C GLY A 54 4.38 -2.90 -7.66
N LYS A 55 3.25 -3.58 -7.88
CA LYS A 55 2.70 -3.81 -9.21
C LYS A 55 1.24 -3.40 -9.30
N ILE A 56 0.80 -2.98 -10.47
CA ILE A 56 -0.61 -2.73 -10.75
C ILE A 56 -1.34 -4.07 -10.83
N VAL A 57 -2.35 -4.27 -9.97
CA VAL A 57 -3.17 -5.48 -9.97
C VAL A 57 -4.56 -5.26 -10.54
N TRP A 58 -4.97 -4.01 -10.68
CA TRP A 58 -6.26 -3.64 -11.25
C TRP A 58 -6.27 -2.17 -11.69
N ILE A 59 -7.05 -1.85 -12.72
CA ILE A 59 -7.35 -0.47 -13.16
C ILE A 59 -8.83 -0.34 -13.49
N SER A 60 -9.39 0.86 -13.31
CA SER A 60 -10.82 1.15 -13.51
C SER A 60 -11.26 1.03 -14.98
N GLN A 61 -10.33 1.25 -15.90
CA GLN A 61 -10.56 1.11 -17.34
C GLN A 61 -9.53 0.15 -17.93
N PRO A 62 -9.75 -1.17 -17.82
CA PRO A 62 -8.76 -2.16 -18.23
C PRO A 62 -8.58 -2.25 -19.75
N ASN A 63 -9.56 -1.79 -20.53
CA ASN A 63 -9.55 -1.86 -21.98
C ASN A 63 -9.63 -0.47 -22.63
N ASP A 64 -9.09 -0.35 -23.84
CA ASP A 64 -9.26 0.82 -24.70
C ASP A 64 -10.66 0.84 -25.37
N ALA A 65 -10.93 1.90 -26.14
CA ALA A 65 -12.20 2.05 -26.85
C ALA A 65 -12.51 0.93 -27.88
N LYS A 66 -11.51 0.11 -28.23
CA LYS A 66 -11.65 -1.04 -29.14
C LYS A 66 -11.73 -2.37 -28.38
N GLY A 67 -11.89 -2.35 -27.04
CA GLY A 67 -11.95 -3.53 -26.18
C GLY A 67 -10.63 -4.25 -25.96
N ARG A 68 -9.49 -3.66 -26.34
CA ARG A 68 -8.16 -4.26 -26.16
C ARG A 68 -7.57 -3.82 -24.83
N PRO A 69 -6.78 -4.67 -24.16
CA PRO A 69 -6.12 -4.30 -22.90
C PRO A 69 -5.34 -2.98 -23.02
N GLN A 70 -5.43 -2.14 -22.01
CA GLN A 70 -4.58 -0.95 -21.88
C GLN A 70 -3.12 -1.37 -21.80
N THR A 71 -2.28 -0.68 -22.58
CA THR A 71 -0.83 -0.95 -22.64
C THR A 71 -0.03 0.30 -22.30
N ASP A 72 1.24 0.11 -22.01
CA ASP A 72 2.21 1.15 -21.60
C ASP A 72 2.67 2.03 -22.79
N ARG A 73 1.72 2.64 -23.47
CA ARG A 73 1.92 3.36 -24.73
C ARG A 73 2.87 4.55 -24.65
N ALA A 74 2.89 5.20 -23.48
CA ALA A 74 3.74 6.36 -23.26
C ALA A 74 5.19 6.00 -22.97
N ASN A 75 5.52 4.70 -22.82
CA ASN A 75 6.88 4.28 -22.50
C ASN A 75 7.91 4.85 -23.48
N GLY A 76 8.98 5.45 -22.93
CA GLY A 76 10.07 5.99 -23.71
C GLY A 76 10.77 4.93 -24.57
N ASN A 77 10.79 3.65 -24.13
CA ASN A 77 11.29 2.53 -24.92
C ASN A 77 10.17 1.92 -25.77
N PRO A 78 10.21 2.04 -27.10
CA PRO A 78 9.17 1.51 -27.98
C PRO A 78 8.89 0.02 -27.81
N SER A 79 9.91 -0.79 -27.47
CA SER A 79 9.77 -2.24 -27.29
C SER A 79 8.90 -2.63 -26.07
N LEU A 80 8.69 -1.70 -25.13
CA LEU A 80 7.91 -1.93 -23.93
C LEU A 80 6.46 -1.39 -24.03
N ARG A 81 6.11 -0.68 -25.10
CA ARG A 81 4.80 -0.04 -25.27
C ARG A 81 3.63 -1.00 -25.41
N SER A 82 3.89 -2.24 -25.77
CA SER A 82 2.86 -3.28 -25.91
C SER A 82 2.56 -4.04 -24.62
N ARG A 83 3.36 -3.86 -23.56
CA ARG A 83 3.13 -4.56 -22.29
C ARG A 83 1.85 -4.07 -21.62
N PRO A 84 1.03 -4.96 -21.05
CA PRO A 84 -0.20 -4.57 -20.34
C PRO A 84 0.07 -3.67 -19.13
N ILE A 85 -0.86 -2.74 -18.85
CA ILE A 85 -0.81 -1.94 -17.61
C ILE A 85 -1.11 -2.80 -16.38
N VAL A 86 -2.09 -3.72 -16.46
CA VAL A 86 -2.33 -4.68 -15.38
C VAL A 86 -1.18 -5.69 -15.35
N GLY A 87 -0.57 -5.85 -14.19
CA GLY A 87 0.64 -6.64 -13.98
C GLY A 87 1.95 -5.85 -14.10
N LEU A 88 1.87 -4.57 -14.53
CA LEU A 88 3.03 -3.71 -14.66
C LEU A 88 3.65 -3.42 -13.29
N GLN A 89 4.96 -3.65 -13.17
CA GLN A 89 5.73 -3.24 -12.00
C GLN A 89 5.93 -1.73 -12.01
N LEU A 90 5.38 -1.05 -11.00
CA LEU A 90 5.51 0.40 -10.85
C LEU A 90 6.82 0.78 -10.18
N PHE A 91 7.26 -0.02 -9.23
CA PHE A 91 8.49 0.24 -8.51
C PHE A 91 9.13 -1.04 -7.97
N GLU A 92 10.42 -0.97 -7.80
CA GLU A 92 11.24 -2.01 -7.22
C GLU A 92 12.23 -1.39 -6.25
N GLY A 93 12.37 -2.02 -5.07
CA GLY A 93 13.41 -1.67 -4.14
C GLY A 93 13.21 -0.37 -3.39
N TRP A 94 11.96 0.03 -3.10
CA TRP A 94 11.75 1.11 -2.13
C TRP A 94 12.34 0.70 -0.78
N ARG A 95 13.14 1.59 -0.19
CA ARG A 95 13.87 1.32 1.04
C ARG A 95 13.36 2.20 2.17
N GLU A 96 13.33 1.63 3.37
CA GLU A 96 13.04 2.41 4.57
C GLU A 96 14.01 3.58 4.71
N ASN A 97 13.44 4.73 5.06
CA ASN A 97 14.13 6.00 5.26
C ASN A 97 13.61 6.71 6.52
N GLY A 98 13.45 5.94 7.59
CA GLY A 98 12.91 6.34 8.88
C GLY A 98 11.60 5.65 9.23
N PRO A 99 11.08 5.84 10.45
CA PRO A 99 9.86 5.20 10.90
C PRO A 99 8.69 5.51 9.96
N ARG A 100 8.06 4.46 9.40
CA ARG A 100 6.92 4.56 8.47
C ARG A 100 7.18 5.43 7.24
N LYS A 101 8.43 5.49 6.80
CA LYS A 101 8.87 6.25 5.62
C LYS A 101 9.72 5.39 4.73
N TRP A 102 9.55 5.58 3.42
CA TRP A 102 10.34 4.93 2.38
C TRP A 102 10.75 5.95 1.34
N ARG A 103 11.74 5.59 0.56
CA ARG A 103 12.15 6.33 -0.62
C ARG A 103 12.55 5.39 -1.74
N GLY A 104 12.41 5.86 -2.96
CA GLY A 104 12.81 5.11 -4.15
C GLY A 104 12.33 5.79 -5.42
N THR A 105 12.22 5.03 -6.47
CA THR A 105 11.74 5.48 -7.79
C THR A 105 10.40 4.82 -8.08
N ILE A 106 9.49 5.55 -8.71
CA ILE A 106 8.22 5.02 -9.23
C ILE A 106 8.13 5.30 -10.73
N TYR A 107 7.63 4.35 -11.48
CA TYR A 107 7.29 4.51 -12.88
C TYR A 107 5.84 5.01 -13.01
N ASP A 108 5.65 6.06 -13.80
CA ASP A 108 4.33 6.59 -14.15
C ASP A 108 4.00 6.18 -15.59
N PRO A 109 3.07 5.26 -15.81
CA PRO A 109 2.74 4.79 -17.15
C PRO A 109 1.99 5.83 -17.99
N ASP A 110 1.34 6.83 -17.39
CA ASP A 110 0.66 7.90 -18.13
C ASP A 110 1.69 8.87 -18.75
N ARG A 111 2.84 9.04 -18.07
CA ARG A 111 3.94 9.90 -18.53
C ARG A 111 5.08 9.12 -19.19
N GLY A 112 5.09 7.79 -19.06
CA GLY A 112 6.15 6.93 -19.57
C GLY A 112 7.52 7.16 -18.92
N SER A 113 7.55 7.66 -17.70
CA SER A 113 8.76 8.17 -17.02
C SER A 113 8.84 7.72 -15.57
N ASN A 114 10.09 7.70 -15.06
CA ASN A 114 10.37 7.41 -13.66
C ASN A 114 10.54 8.70 -12.84
N PHE A 115 10.10 8.67 -11.60
CA PHE A 115 10.21 9.78 -10.66
C PHE A 115 10.79 9.29 -9.34
N ASN A 116 11.68 10.08 -8.74
CA ASN A 116 12.09 9.86 -7.36
C ASN A 116 10.97 10.27 -6.42
N VAL A 117 10.68 9.43 -5.44
CA VAL A 117 9.57 9.65 -4.51
C VAL A 117 10.01 9.42 -3.07
N ASN A 118 9.38 10.21 -2.18
CA ASN A 118 9.36 9.98 -0.75
C ASN A 118 7.96 9.49 -0.37
N ILE A 119 7.91 8.47 0.46
CA ILE A 119 6.67 7.81 0.85
C ILE A 119 6.53 7.89 2.37
N SER A 120 5.33 8.20 2.85
CA SER A 120 5.00 8.14 4.26
C SER A 120 3.68 7.42 4.49
N LEU A 121 3.62 6.60 5.53
CA LEU A 121 2.44 5.83 5.92
C LEU A 121 1.83 6.43 7.18
N ALA A 122 0.56 6.85 7.10
CA ALA A 122 -0.22 7.39 8.20
C ALA A 122 -1.56 6.64 8.28
N GLY A 123 -1.67 5.69 9.22
CA GLY A 123 -2.83 4.78 9.29
C GLY A 123 -3.03 4.03 7.97
N ASP A 124 -4.23 4.16 7.39
CA ASP A 124 -4.60 3.55 6.11
C ASP A 124 -4.31 4.44 4.89
N LYS A 125 -3.48 5.46 5.05
CA LYS A 125 -3.09 6.38 3.98
C LYS A 125 -1.60 6.28 3.71
N LEU A 126 -1.25 6.10 2.44
CA LEU A 126 0.11 6.11 1.94
C LEU A 126 0.27 7.37 1.09
N VAL A 127 1.09 8.31 1.54
CA VAL A 127 1.37 9.54 0.81
C VAL A 127 2.63 9.33 0.00
N VAL A 128 2.50 9.41 -1.31
CA VAL A 128 3.59 9.29 -2.29
C VAL A 128 3.89 10.68 -2.83
N THR A 129 5.06 11.23 -2.53
CA THR A 129 5.47 12.57 -2.94
C THR A 129 6.61 12.49 -3.92
N GLY A 130 6.34 12.87 -5.17
CA GLY A 130 7.35 13.04 -6.21
C GLY A 130 7.75 14.50 -6.35
N CYS A 131 9.04 14.77 -6.50
CA CYS A 131 9.57 16.12 -6.71
C CYS A 131 10.31 16.20 -8.03
N ILE A 132 10.06 17.26 -8.76
CA ILE A 132 10.80 17.71 -9.94
C ILE A 132 11.43 19.09 -9.65
N VAL A 133 12.24 19.60 -10.56
CA VAL A 133 12.95 20.90 -10.37
C VAL A 133 12.03 22.06 -9.97
N TRP A 134 10.79 22.04 -10.42
CA TRP A 134 9.82 23.12 -10.25
C TRP A 134 8.82 22.92 -9.10
N GLY A 135 8.92 21.84 -8.34
CA GLY A 135 8.04 21.59 -7.20
C GLY A 135 7.81 20.11 -6.93
N CYS A 136 7.03 19.84 -5.88
CA CYS A 136 6.63 18.50 -5.49
C CYS A 136 5.12 18.30 -5.66
N GLU A 137 4.74 17.17 -6.17
CA GLU A 137 3.35 16.68 -6.19
C GLU A 137 3.21 15.51 -5.22
N SER A 138 2.11 15.50 -4.46
CA SER A 138 1.78 14.40 -3.57
C SER A 138 0.49 13.72 -4.01
N GLU A 139 0.51 12.40 -3.96
CA GLU A 139 -0.66 11.57 -4.19
C GLU A 139 -0.92 10.73 -2.95
N THR A 140 -2.19 10.64 -2.55
CA THR A 140 -2.60 9.81 -1.40
C THR A 140 -3.26 8.54 -1.91
N TRP A 141 -2.69 7.41 -1.52
CA TRP A 141 -3.26 6.09 -1.73
C TRP A 141 -3.96 5.63 -0.46
N ILE A 142 -5.10 4.96 -0.62
CA ILE A 142 -5.91 4.47 0.49
C ILE A 142 -5.82 2.95 0.52
N ARG A 143 -5.64 2.37 1.70
CA ARG A 143 -5.59 0.92 1.84
C ARG A 143 -6.87 0.27 1.29
N TYR A 144 -6.69 -0.68 0.38
CA TYR A 144 -7.77 -1.53 -0.09
C TYR A 144 -8.12 -2.55 0.99
N ARG A 145 -9.42 -2.72 1.24
CA ARG A 145 -9.97 -3.76 2.12
C ARG A 145 -11.07 -4.47 1.34
N ASP A 146 -11.01 -5.78 1.32
CA ASP A 146 -12.12 -6.59 0.81
C ASP A 146 -13.34 -6.33 1.70
N GLN A 147 -14.47 -6.03 1.08
CA GLN A 147 -15.76 -5.86 1.78
C GLN A 147 -16.50 -7.18 1.80
#